data_d3849fbb768335736f03f9e27431c029
#
_entry.id   d3849fbb768335736f03f9e27431c029
#
_cell.length_a   1.000
_cell.length_b   1.000
_cell.length_c   1.000
_cell.angle_alpha   90.00
_cell.angle_beta   90.00
_cell.angle_gamma   90.00
#
_symmetry.space_group_name_H-M   'P 1'
#
loop_
_entity.id
_entity.type
_entity.pdbx_description
1 polymer ?
#
loop_
_entity_poly.entity_id
_entity_poly.type
_entity_poly.pdbx_seq_one_letter_code
_entity_poly.pdbx_strand_id
1 'polypeptide(L)'
;MDEIRHSPEHFLKEIEKEKQNLNRGHLKIFFGYAAGVGKTYAMLKAAHSVKRHGIDVVAGYIEPHARLQTSALVNGLECLPNLVSEYNGITLSEFNLDAALARHPQLILVDELAHTNAPVCRHTKRYQDIEELLNAGIDVYTTVNVQHIESLNDTVASITGIMVHERIPDSVFDNASQVELVDIEPQE
;
A
#
# COMPACT_ATOMS: atom_id res chain seq x y z
N MET A 1 46.55 -4.31 3.61
CA MET A 1 45.20 -4.84 3.42
C MET A 1 44.61 -4.98 4.81
N ASP A 2 43.85 -3.94 5.24
CA ASP A 2 43.17 -3.98 6.54
C ASP A 2 41.87 -4.75 6.37
N GLU A 3 41.83 -5.97 6.89
CA GLU A 3 40.56 -6.68 7.08
C GLU A 3 39.73 -5.90 8.08
N ILE A 4 38.65 -5.30 7.60
CA ILE A 4 37.61 -4.69 8.43
C ILE A 4 36.99 -5.82 9.27
N ARG A 5 37.50 -6.02 10.49
CA ARG A 5 36.90 -6.91 11.48
C ARG A 5 35.58 -6.27 11.91
N HIS A 6 34.46 -6.73 11.34
CA HIS A 6 33.17 -6.39 11.84
C HIS A 6 33.02 -6.81 13.31
N SER A 7 32.58 -5.90 14.16
CA SER A 7 32.38 -6.19 15.57
C SER A 7 31.29 -7.27 15.78
N PRO A 8 31.35 -8.07 16.86
CA PRO A 8 30.29 -9.03 17.19
C PRO A 8 28.88 -8.38 17.21
N GLU A 9 28.79 -7.13 17.60
CA GLU A 9 27.55 -6.34 17.61
C GLU A 9 27.01 -6.07 16.20
N HIS A 10 27.89 -5.92 15.21
CA HIS A 10 27.48 -5.77 13.81
C HIS A 10 26.84 -7.06 13.30
N PHE A 11 27.45 -8.22 13.57
CA PHE A 11 26.88 -9.52 13.19
C PHE A 11 25.54 -9.80 13.88
N LEU A 12 25.40 -9.44 15.16
CA LEU A 12 24.12 -9.59 15.87
C LEU A 12 23.03 -8.74 15.23
N LYS A 13 23.32 -7.49 14.86
CA LYS A 13 22.37 -6.61 14.16
C LYS A 13 22.00 -7.15 12.77
N GLU A 14 22.95 -7.73 12.04
CA GLU A 14 22.67 -8.37 10.75
C GLU A 14 21.75 -9.59 10.90
N ILE A 15 22.04 -10.46 11.87
CA ILE A 15 21.20 -11.63 12.17
C ILE A 15 19.80 -11.23 12.62
N GLU A 16 19.68 -10.19 13.44
CA GLU A 16 18.37 -9.66 13.85
C GLU A 16 17.60 -9.08 12.67
N LYS A 17 18.28 -8.35 11.78
CA LYS A 17 17.68 -7.80 10.56
C LYS A 17 17.25 -8.91 9.58
N GLU A 18 18.05 -9.95 9.43
CA GLU A 18 17.67 -11.12 8.62
C GLU A 18 16.47 -11.86 9.20
N LYS A 19 16.42 -12.06 10.52
CA LYS A 19 15.26 -12.66 11.19
C LYS A 19 13.99 -11.82 11.05
N GLN A 20 14.11 -10.50 11.14
CA GLN A 20 12.98 -9.60 10.91
C GLN A 20 12.50 -9.68 9.46
N ASN A 21 13.39 -9.75 8.49
CA ASN A 21 13.06 -9.89 7.08
C ASN A 21 12.37 -11.24 6.75
N LEU A 22 12.75 -12.32 7.46
CA LEU A 22 12.13 -13.65 7.27
C LEU A 22 10.66 -13.71 7.72
N ASN A 23 10.28 -12.86 8.67
CA ASN A 23 8.91 -12.79 9.21
C ASN A 23 8.11 -11.60 8.68
N ARG A 24 8.71 -10.77 7.82
CA ARG A 24 8.06 -9.61 7.24
C ARG A 24 7.07 -10.04 6.18
N GLY A 25 5.90 -9.40 6.16
CA GLY A 25 4.92 -9.56 5.10
C GLY A 25 5.42 -9.06 3.74
N HIS A 26 4.76 -9.48 2.68
CA HIS A 26 5.09 -9.16 1.31
C HIS A 26 4.25 -7.99 0.80
N LEU A 27 4.89 -7.03 0.12
CA LEU A 27 4.22 -5.91 -0.52
C LEU A 27 4.04 -6.18 -2.00
N LYS A 28 2.79 -6.15 -2.49
CA LYS A 28 2.48 -6.12 -3.91
C LYS A 28 1.85 -4.78 -4.28
N ILE A 29 2.43 -4.11 -5.27
CA ILE A 29 1.99 -2.82 -5.78
C ILE A 29 1.34 -3.00 -7.15
N PHE A 30 0.09 -2.55 -7.30
CA PHE A 30 -0.59 -2.36 -8.58
C PHE A 30 -0.29 -0.95 -9.07
N PHE A 31 0.55 -0.86 -10.07
CA PHE A 31 1.14 0.37 -10.57
C PHE A 31 0.48 0.80 -11.87
N GLY A 32 0.19 2.08 -12.03
CA GLY A 32 -0.41 2.61 -13.24
C GLY A 32 0.00 4.05 -13.53
N TYR A 33 -0.14 4.46 -14.79
CA TYR A 33 0.27 5.78 -15.24
C TYR A 33 -0.68 6.91 -14.82
N ALA A 34 -1.95 6.59 -14.53
CA ALA A 34 -2.96 7.60 -14.17
C ALA A 34 -4.05 7.05 -13.25
N ALA A 35 -4.85 7.96 -12.70
CA ALA A 35 -6.10 7.59 -12.06
C ALA A 35 -7.06 6.98 -13.10
N GLY A 36 -7.81 5.96 -12.69
CA GLY A 36 -8.85 5.37 -13.53
C GLY A 36 -8.41 4.27 -14.49
N VAL A 37 -7.12 3.93 -14.57
CA VAL A 37 -6.61 2.82 -15.41
C VAL A 37 -6.94 1.42 -14.89
N GLY A 38 -7.70 1.28 -13.80
CA GLY A 38 -8.19 -0.01 -13.30
C GLY A 38 -7.33 -0.66 -12.22
N LYS A 39 -6.40 0.05 -11.56
CA LYS A 39 -5.53 -0.50 -10.51
C LYS A 39 -6.31 -1.15 -9.37
N THR A 40 -7.27 -0.42 -8.78
CA THR A 40 -8.11 -0.93 -7.70
C THR A 40 -8.92 -2.15 -8.15
N TYR A 41 -9.43 -2.14 -9.39
CA TYR A 41 -10.11 -3.30 -9.98
C TYR A 41 -9.18 -4.51 -10.08
N ALA A 42 -7.96 -4.34 -10.60
CA ALA A 42 -6.97 -5.40 -10.72
C ALA A 42 -6.56 -5.96 -9.34
N MET A 43 -6.34 -5.08 -8.37
CA MET A 43 -6.04 -5.44 -6.98
C MET A 43 -7.15 -6.30 -6.37
N LEU A 44 -8.41 -5.87 -6.47
CA LEU A 44 -9.57 -6.60 -5.95
C LEU A 44 -9.75 -7.95 -6.64
N LYS A 45 -9.55 -8.01 -7.96
CA LYS A 45 -9.61 -9.27 -8.72
C LYS A 45 -8.53 -10.26 -8.28
N ALA A 46 -7.30 -9.78 -8.07
CA ALA A 46 -6.21 -10.59 -7.54
C ALA A 46 -6.52 -11.09 -6.11
N ALA A 47 -7.08 -10.23 -5.26
CA ALA A 47 -7.50 -10.58 -3.90
C ALA A 47 -8.55 -11.70 -3.88
N HIS A 48 -9.57 -11.63 -4.73
CA HIS A 48 -10.55 -12.71 -4.87
C HIS A 48 -9.92 -14.03 -5.35
N SER A 49 -8.89 -13.95 -6.21
CA SER A 49 -8.17 -15.14 -6.65
C SER A 49 -7.48 -15.84 -5.49
N VAL A 50 -6.71 -15.12 -4.67
CA VAL A 50 -5.99 -15.73 -3.54
C VAL A 50 -6.96 -16.16 -2.43
N LYS A 51 -8.06 -15.44 -2.22
CA LYS A 51 -9.11 -15.83 -1.28
C LYS A 51 -9.73 -17.19 -1.64
N ARG A 52 -9.96 -17.47 -2.93
CA ARG A 52 -10.45 -18.79 -3.39
C ARG A 52 -9.47 -19.93 -3.09
N HIS A 53 -8.20 -19.62 -2.88
CA HIS A 53 -7.18 -20.61 -2.48
C HIS A 53 -7.02 -20.70 -0.96
N GLY A 54 -7.95 -20.11 -0.17
CA GLY A 54 -8.01 -20.24 1.28
C GLY A 54 -7.19 -19.21 2.05
N ILE A 55 -6.66 -18.18 1.39
CA ILE A 55 -5.99 -17.07 2.08
C ILE A 55 -7.01 -16.20 2.79
N ASP A 56 -6.75 -15.83 4.04
CA ASP A 56 -7.54 -14.89 4.83
C ASP A 56 -7.30 -13.46 4.34
N VAL A 57 -8.25 -12.94 3.56
CA VAL A 57 -8.17 -11.64 2.87
C VAL A 57 -9.16 -10.65 3.43
N VAL A 58 -8.68 -9.47 3.78
CA VAL A 58 -9.47 -8.37 4.32
C VAL A 58 -9.27 -7.09 3.51
N ALA A 59 -10.34 -6.37 3.22
CA ALA A 59 -10.29 -5.02 2.69
C ALA A 59 -10.11 -4.03 3.85
N GLY A 60 -8.90 -3.50 4.00
CA GLY A 60 -8.57 -2.53 5.05
C GLY A 60 -9.03 -1.12 4.69
N TYR A 61 -8.73 -0.69 3.47
CA TYR A 61 -9.19 0.57 2.90
C TYR A 61 -9.27 0.46 1.38
N ILE A 62 -10.43 0.77 0.84
CA ILE A 62 -10.65 0.87 -0.60
C ILE A 62 -11.25 2.24 -0.85
N GLU A 63 -10.60 3.02 -1.71
CA GLU A 63 -11.10 4.35 -2.06
C GLU A 63 -12.51 4.24 -2.69
N PRO A 64 -13.48 5.01 -2.20
CA PRO A 64 -14.84 4.98 -2.74
C PRO A 64 -14.87 5.51 -4.17
N HIS A 65 -14.75 4.65 -5.15
CA HIS A 65 -14.91 5.00 -6.54
C HIS A 65 -16.37 4.81 -6.99
N ALA A 66 -16.89 5.76 -7.76
CA ALA A 66 -18.23 5.72 -8.29
C ALA A 66 -18.47 4.61 -9.36
N ARG A 67 -17.47 3.74 -9.61
CA ARG A 67 -17.54 2.69 -10.62
C ARG A 67 -18.22 1.44 -10.07
N LEU A 68 -19.39 1.12 -10.59
CA LEU A 68 -20.21 -0.04 -10.19
C LEU A 68 -19.43 -1.36 -10.21
N GLN A 69 -18.56 -1.56 -11.19
CA GLN A 69 -17.76 -2.79 -11.33
C GLN A 69 -16.74 -2.97 -10.19
N THR A 70 -16.09 -1.89 -9.77
CA THR A 70 -15.14 -1.91 -8.65
C THR A 70 -15.89 -2.13 -7.34
N SER A 71 -17.00 -1.45 -7.13
CA SER A 71 -17.85 -1.62 -5.93
C SER A 71 -18.39 -3.04 -5.81
N ALA A 72 -18.76 -3.68 -6.94
CA ALA A 72 -19.21 -5.07 -6.94
C ALA A 72 -18.13 -6.06 -6.48
N LEU A 73 -16.84 -5.77 -6.75
CA LEU A 73 -15.73 -6.61 -6.31
C LEU A 73 -15.39 -6.46 -4.82
N VAL A 74 -15.81 -5.38 -4.15
CA VAL A 74 -15.68 -5.27 -2.70
C VAL A 74 -16.64 -6.24 -1.99
N ASN A 75 -17.78 -6.54 -2.63
CA ASN A 75 -18.72 -7.53 -2.11
C ASN A 75 -18.05 -8.91 -2.00
N GLY A 76 -18.26 -9.57 -0.86
CA GLY A 76 -17.67 -10.88 -0.59
C GLY A 76 -16.27 -10.83 0.04
N LEU A 77 -15.71 -9.64 0.28
CA LEU A 77 -14.56 -9.43 1.15
C LEU A 77 -15.04 -8.93 2.52
N GLU A 78 -14.35 -9.34 3.58
CA GLU A 78 -14.48 -8.70 4.88
C GLU A 78 -13.88 -7.30 4.78
N CYS A 79 -14.63 -6.27 5.23
CA CYS A 79 -14.18 -4.89 5.24
C CYS A 79 -13.97 -4.42 6.68
N LEU A 80 -12.85 -3.79 6.96
CA LEU A 80 -12.62 -3.15 8.26
C LEU A 80 -13.37 -1.81 8.33
N PRO A 81 -13.81 -1.41 9.54
CA PRO A 81 -14.35 -0.08 9.74
C PRO A 81 -13.25 0.96 9.54
N ASN A 82 -13.54 2.01 8.77
CA ASN A 82 -12.63 3.14 8.62
C ASN A 82 -12.50 3.92 9.93
N LEU A 83 -11.36 4.60 10.11
CA LEU A 83 -11.19 5.60 11.15
C LEU A 83 -11.90 6.87 10.70
N VAL A 84 -12.98 7.22 11.39
CA VAL A 84 -13.78 8.41 11.08
C VAL A 84 -13.43 9.53 12.07
N SER A 85 -13.12 10.71 11.56
CA SER A 85 -12.86 11.90 12.37
C SER A 85 -13.49 13.14 11.75
N GLU A 86 -13.79 14.13 12.58
CA GLU A 86 -14.22 15.45 12.13
C GLU A 86 -13.04 16.43 12.19
N TYR A 87 -12.77 17.11 11.09
CA TYR A 87 -11.76 18.13 11.01
C TYR A 87 -12.31 19.36 10.26
N ASN A 88 -12.34 20.50 10.92
CA ASN A 88 -12.88 21.77 10.37
C ASN A 88 -14.30 21.63 9.78
N GLY A 89 -15.17 20.82 10.40
CA GLY A 89 -16.55 20.59 9.94
C GLY A 89 -16.68 19.64 8.75
N ILE A 90 -15.59 18.95 8.38
CA ILE A 90 -15.57 17.93 7.34
C ILE A 90 -15.33 16.57 8.00
N THR A 91 -16.16 15.60 7.65
CA THR A 91 -15.94 14.20 8.06
C THR A 91 -14.88 13.58 7.18
N LEU A 92 -13.77 13.16 7.80
CA LEU A 92 -12.68 12.45 7.15
C LEU A 92 -12.79 10.96 7.45
N SER A 93 -12.54 10.14 6.43
CA SER A 93 -12.58 8.67 6.52
C SER A 93 -11.21 8.14 6.09
N GLU A 94 -10.49 7.53 7.03
CA GLU A 94 -9.12 7.07 6.86
C GLU A 94 -8.99 5.56 7.09
N PHE A 95 -7.87 5.01 6.65
CA PHE A 95 -7.50 3.64 6.98
C PHE A 95 -7.32 3.46 8.49
N ASN A 96 -7.91 2.41 9.05
CA ASN A 96 -7.83 2.10 10.47
C ASN A 96 -6.72 1.06 10.73
N LEU A 97 -5.50 1.56 10.93
CA LEU A 97 -4.32 0.72 11.16
C LEU A 97 -4.46 -0.15 12.41
N ASP A 98 -5.01 0.40 13.51
CA ASP A 98 -5.16 -0.35 14.77
C ASP A 98 -6.14 -1.52 14.61
N ALA A 99 -7.24 -1.31 13.90
CA ALA A 99 -8.18 -2.39 13.58
C ALA A 99 -7.53 -3.46 12.69
N ALA A 100 -6.70 -3.07 11.74
CA ALA A 100 -5.99 -3.98 10.86
C ALA A 100 -4.96 -4.84 11.62
N LEU A 101 -4.16 -4.22 12.48
CA LEU A 101 -3.20 -4.93 13.34
C LEU A 101 -3.90 -5.89 14.31
N ALA A 102 -5.01 -5.45 14.94
CA ALA A 102 -5.79 -6.29 15.85
C ALA A 102 -6.45 -7.49 15.14
N ARG A 103 -6.96 -7.30 13.89
CA ARG A 103 -7.56 -8.36 13.08
C ARG A 103 -6.53 -9.36 12.58
N HIS A 104 -5.33 -8.90 12.27
CA HIS A 104 -4.17 -9.66 11.81
C HIS A 104 -4.47 -10.66 10.68
N PRO A 105 -4.97 -10.21 9.52
CA PRO A 105 -5.24 -11.09 8.38
C PRO A 105 -3.95 -11.59 7.74
N GLN A 106 -4.01 -12.61 6.88
CA GLN A 106 -2.86 -13.02 6.05
C GLN A 106 -2.56 -11.99 4.96
N LEU A 107 -3.61 -11.42 4.36
CA LEU A 107 -3.51 -10.38 3.32
C LEU A 107 -4.51 -9.27 3.59
N ILE A 108 -4.03 -8.04 3.51
CA ILE A 108 -4.88 -6.85 3.60
C ILE A 108 -4.75 -5.99 2.34
N LEU A 109 -5.87 -5.40 1.91
CA LEU A 109 -5.91 -4.47 0.80
C LEU A 109 -5.96 -3.05 1.34
N VAL A 110 -4.99 -2.22 0.96
CA VAL A 110 -4.91 -0.82 1.35
C VAL A 110 -4.65 0.03 0.11
N ASP A 111 -5.68 0.65 -0.41
CA ASP A 111 -5.62 1.48 -1.63
C ASP A 111 -4.85 2.79 -1.39
N GLU A 112 -4.29 3.38 -2.44
CA GLU A 112 -3.62 4.69 -2.43
C GLU A 112 -2.36 4.79 -1.53
N LEU A 113 -1.30 4.08 -1.89
CA LEU A 113 -0.01 4.04 -1.18
C LEU A 113 0.58 5.43 -0.85
N ALA A 114 0.38 6.42 -1.73
CA ALA A 114 0.97 7.75 -1.60
C ALA A 114 0.12 8.73 -0.76
N HIS A 115 -1.06 8.32 -0.30
CA HIS A 115 -2.00 9.16 0.42
C HIS A 115 -1.36 9.83 1.65
N THR A 116 -1.72 11.10 1.87
CA THR A 116 -1.37 11.83 3.08
C THR A 116 -2.51 11.69 4.09
N ASN A 117 -2.27 10.97 5.16
CA ASN A 117 -3.26 10.69 6.19
C ASN A 117 -3.71 11.96 6.93
N ALA A 118 -4.95 11.94 7.45
CA ALA A 118 -5.44 13.00 8.32
C ALA A 118 -4.63 13.09 9.62
N PRO A 119 -4.59 14.27 10.28
CA PRO A 119 -3.81 14.48 11.51
C PRO A 119 -4.16 13.55 12.69
N VAL A 120 -5.34 12.94 12.67
CA VAL A 120 -5.79 11.97 13.69
C VAL A 120 -5.07 10.62 13.56
N CYS A 121 -4.50 10.32 12.41
CA CYS A 121 -3.82 9.05 12.17
C CYS A 121 -2.46 9.00 12.86
N ARG A 122 -1.99 7.79 13.19
CA ARG A 122 -0.69 7.54 13.83
C ARG A 122 0.48 8.01 12.94
N HIS A 123 0.39 7.74 11.66
CA HIS A 123 1.40 8.13 10.67
C HIS A 123 0.88 9.20 9.73
N THR A 124 1.79 10.07 9.27
CA THR A 124 1.45 11.13 8.29
C THR A 124 1.21 10.60 6.89
N LYS A 125 1.78 9.45 6.55
CA LYS A 125 1.71 8.86 5.22
C LYS A 125 1.22 7.42 5.27
N ARG A 126 0.38 7.04 4.33
CA ARG A 126 -0.18 5.68 4.22
C ARG A 126 0.90 4.62 4.00
N TYR A 127 1.97 4.92 3.28
CA TYR A 127 3.08 3.96 3.14
C TYR A 127 3.74 3.61 4.48
N GLN A 128 3.69 4.50 5.48
CA GLN A 128 4.20 4.21 6.83
C GLN A 128 3.27 3.26 7.58
N ASP A 129 1.96 3.38 7.41
CA ASP A 129 0.99 2.41 7.94
C ASP A 129 1.22 1.02 7.32
N ILE A 130 1.43 0.99 6.00
CA ILE A 130 1.73 -0.25 5.27
C ILE A 130 3.04 -0.87 5.77
N GLU A 131 4.07 -0.07 6.02
CA GLU A 131 5.33 -0.53 6.58
C GLU A 131 5.13 -1.22 7.95
N GLU A 132 4.26 -0.67 8.82
CA GLU A 132 3.93 -1.26 10.11
C GLU A 132 3.20 -2.60 9.95
N LEU A 133 2.27 -2.71 9.00
CA LEU A 133 1.60 -3.97 8.66
C LEU A 133 2.58 -5.04 8.18
N LEU A 134 3.49 -4.68 7.27
CA LEU A 134 4.51 -5.60 6.77
C LEU A 134 5.43 -6.08 7.90
N ASN A 135 5.83 -5.19 8.81
CA ASN A 135 6.65 -5.54 9.97
C ASN A 135 5.91 -6.45 10.96
N ALA A 136 4.57 -6.38 11.00
CA ALA A 136 3.73 -7.31 11.75
C ALA A 136 3.54 -8.67 11.05
N GLY A 137 4.11 -8.89 9.86
CA GLY A 137 4.01 -10.14 9.10
C GLY A 137 2.73 -10.26 8.26
N ILE A 138 2.05 -9.15 8.00
CA ILE A 138 0.83 -9.11 7.19
C ILE A 138 1.20 -8.76 5.75
N ASP A 139 0.76 -9.57 4.78
CA ASP A 139 0.91 -9.25 3.37
C ASP A 139 0.00 -8.09 2.97
N VAL A 140 0.47 -7.21 2.11
CA VAL A 140 -0.28 -6.02 1.68
C VAL A 140 -0.35 -5.92 0.16
N TYR A 141 -1.56 -5.71 -0.37
CA TYR A 141 -1.80 -5.25 -1.74
C TYR A 141 -2.18 -3.77 -1.70
N THR A 142 -1.56 -2.98 -2.56
CA THR A 142 -1.80 -1.54 -2.64
C THR A 142 -1.73 -1.04 -4.08
N THR A 143 -2.13 0.22 -4.30
CA THR A 143 -2.10 0.87 -5.60
C THR A 143 -1.26 2.14 -5.58
N VAL A 144 -0.63 2.49 -6.69
CA VAL A 144 0.06 3.77 -6.85
C VAL A 144 0.09 4.23 -8.31
N ASN A 145 0.06 5.54 -8.54
CA ASN A 145 0.31 6.14 -9.86
C ASN A 145 1.78 6.54 -10.00
N VAL A 146 2.28 6.48 -11.22
CA VAL A 146 3.67 6.85 -11.57
C VAL A 146 4.09 8.22 -11.05
N GLN A 147 3.19 9.19 -11.08
CA GLN A 147 3.44 10.57 -10.66
C GLN A 147 3.73 10.74 -9.15
N HIS A 148 3.43 9.72 -8.35
CA HIS A 148 3.68 9.75 -6.89
C HIS A 148 5.05 9.18 -6.52
N ILE A 149 5.79 8.57 -7.46
CA ILE A 149 7.15 8.07 -7.21
C ILE A 149 8.12 9.25 -7.29
N GLU A 150 8.93 9.44 -6.25
CA GLU A 150 9.76 10.63 -6.08
C GLU A 150 10.68 10.89 -7.28
N SER A 151 11.43 9.91 -7.75
CA SER A 151 12.34 10.03 -8.90
C SER A 151 11.62 10.28 -10.23
N LEU A 152 10.37 9.87 -10.37
CA LEU A 152 9.59 10.01 -11.61
C LEU A 152 8.70 11.26 -11.63
N ASN A 153 8.44 11.87 -10.48
CA ASN A 153 7.52 12.99 -10.34
C ASN A 153 7.87 14.17 -11.26
N ASP A 154 9.14 14.61 -11.28
CA ASP A 154 9.58 15.74 -12.07
C ASP A 154 9.51 15.44 -13.59
N THR A 155 9.81 14.20 -13.99
CA THR A 155 9.68 13.75 -15.38
C THR A 155 8.22 13.77 -15.83
N VAL A 156 7.32 13.22 -15.01
CA VAL A 156 5.87 13.22 -15.29
C VAL A 156 5.33 14.64 -15.33
N ALA A 157 5.74 15.50 -14.39
CA ALA A 157 5.33 16.90 -14.36
C ALA A 157 5.78 17.66 -15.61
N SER A 158 6.98 17.38 -16.13
CA SER A 158 7.48 18.00 -17.38
C SER A 158 6.66 17.61 -18.62
N ILE A 159 6.09 16.42 -18.64
CA ILE A 159 5.25 15.92 -19.74
C ILE A 159 3.81 16.39 -19.62
N THR A 160 3.24 16.31 -18.40
CA THR A 160 1.81 16.56 -18.17
C THR A 160 1.49 18.00 -17.80
N GLY A 161 2.48 18.78 -17.36
CA GLY A 161 2.30 20.11 -16.79
C GLY A 161 1.70 20.11 -15.37
N ILE A 162 1.52 18.94 -14.76
CA ILE A 162 0.89 18.77 -13.44
C ILE A 162 1.94 18.29 -12.44
N MET A 163 2.17 19.07 -11.39
CA MET A 163 3.01 18.68 -10.26
C MET A 163 2.14 18.09 -9.14
N VAL A 164 2.50 16.91 -8.66
CA VAL A 164 1.81 16.23 -7.57
C VAL A 164 2.65 16.34 -6.30
N HIS A 165 2.02 16.76 -5.20
CA HIS A 165 2.69 16.95 -3.90
C HIS A 165 2.76 15.66 -3.07
N GLU A 166 1.82 14.74 -3.26
CA GLU A 166 1.85 13.44 -2.59
C GLU A 166 2.87 12.54 -3.25
N ARG A 167 3.93 12.21 -2.53
CA ARG A 167 5.04 11.41 -3.04
C ARG A 167 5.37 10.28 -2.08
N ILE A 168 5.90 9.20 -2.63
CA ILE A 168 6.54 8.11 -1.90
C ILE A 168 8.03 8.07 -2.23
N PRO A 169 8.90 7.79 -1.25
CA PRO A 169 10.31 7.54 -1.52
C PRO A 169 10.49 6.33 -2.46
N ASP A 170 11.47 6.39 -3.35
CA ASP A 170 11.78 5.28 -4.25
C ASP A 170 12.04 3.97 -3.50
N SER A 171 12.65 4.06 -2.31
CA SER A 171 12.90 2.89 -1.46
C SER A 171 11.65 2.11 -1.07
N VAL A 172 10.48 2.75 -0.98
CA VAL A 172 9.20 2.06 -0.69
C VAL A 172 8.79 1.22 -1.90
N PHE A 173 8.99 1.76 -3.11
CA PHE A 173 8.70 1.07 -4.35
C PHE A 173 9.70 -0.07 -4.62
N ASP A 174 11.00 0.17 -4.38
CA ASP A 174 12.09 -0.79 -4.60
C ASP A 174 12.00 -1.99 -3.63
N ASN A 175 11.46 -1.78 -2.43
CA ASN A 175 11.28 -2.83 -1.43
C ASN A 175 10.00 -3.67 -1.65
N ALA A 176 9.21 -3.39 -2.69
CA ALA A 176 8.06 -4.22 -3.03
C ALA A 176 8.50 -5.61 -3.47
N SER A 177 7.81 -6.64 -2.97
CA SER A 177 8.05 -8.04 -3.38
C SER A 177 7.58 -8.29 -4.81
N GLN A 178 6.56 -7.56 -5.24
CA GLN A 178 5.99 -7.65 -6.59
C GLN A 178 5.40 -6.29 -7.02
N VAL A 179 5.64 -5.92 -8.27
CA VAL A 179 4.99 -4.79 -8.92
C VAL A 179 4.25 -5.30 -10.16
N GLU A 180 2.98 -4.98 -10.27
CA GLU A 180 2.13 -5.31 -11.42
C GLU A 180 1.74 -4.03 -12.14
N LEU A 181 2.19 -3.89 -13.40
CA LEU A 181 1.78 -2.77 -14.24
C LEU A 181 0.34 -3.00 -14.73
N VAL A 182 -0.52 -2.04 -14.41
CA VAL A 182 -1.91 -2.02 -14.84
C VAL A 182 -2.09 -0.96 -15.92
N ASP A 183 -2.29 -1.44 -17.13
CA ASP A 183 -2.55 -0.63 -18.32
C ASP A 183 -3.82 -1.17 -19.00
N ILE A 184 -4.95 -0.92 -18.35
CA ILE A 184 -6.25 -1.31 -18.91
C ILE A 184 -6.82 -0.08 -19.58
N GLU A 185 -6.95 -0.12 -20.91
CA GLU A 185 -7.70 0.90 -21.62
C GLU A 185 -9.12 1.01 -21.04
N PRO A 186 -9.64 2.21 -20.80
CA PRO A 186 -11.01 2.38 -20.42
C PRO A 186 -11.87 1.75 -21.52
N GLN A 187 -12.64 0.73 -21.19
CA GLN A 187 -13.70 0.28 -22.11
C GLN A 187 -14.68 1.47 -22.23
N GLU A 188 -14.84 1.97 -23.47
CA GLU A 188 -15.77 3.01 -23.84
C GLU A 188 -17.22 2.66 -23.43
#